data_6f0264c03f6cca4cbe382827a9aa06a8
#
_entry.id   6f0264c03f6cca4cbe382827a9aa06a8
#
_cell.length_a   1.000
_cell.length_b   1.000
_cell.length_c   1.000
_cell.angle_alpha   90.00
_cell.angle_beta   90.00
_cell.angle_gamma   90.00
#
_symmetry.space_group_name_H-M   'P 1'
#
loop_
_entity.id
_entity.type
_entity.pdbx_description
1 polymer ?
#
loop_
_entity_poly.entity_id
_entity_poly.type
_entity_poly.pdbx_seq_one_letter_code
_entity_poly.pdbx_strand_id
1 'polypeptide(L)'
;MIDFEHVTKIYKRSDTPALEDIDFHVDHGEFVFLVGHSGAGKSTLLKLILREELPTEGRVMVDGKDVARLRRCKVPFLRRQMGIIFQDFRLIPTMTVYENVAFAMHVTNIGRKDIKERVNYMLELVHLEDKAKVYPEFLSGGEQQRVAVARALAHSPRLVIADEPTGNIDPEMSLEMMELLERVSEMGITVLVVTHEHELVRRFNRRTITLKQGRIISDVPASFGEEVHV
;
A
#
# COMPACT_ATOMS: atom_id res chain seq x y z
N MET A 1 10.00 -6.78 -7.66
CA MET A 1 9.64 -5.44 -7.11
C MET A 1 10.03 -5.29 -5.66
N ILE A 2 9.71 -6.25 -4.82
CA ILE A 2 10.08 -6.31 -3.41
C ILE A 2 10.78 -7.64 -3.17
N ASP A 3 11.94 -7.64 -2.49
CA ASP A 3 12.65 -8.86 -2.09
C ASP A 3 13.05 -8.78 -0.63
N PHE A 4 12.73 -9.80 0.13
CA PHE A 4 13.22 -10.04 1.48
C PHE A 4 14.07 -11.29 1.45
N GLU A 5 15.34 -11.18 1.90
CA GLU A 5 16.31 -12.25 1.93
C GLU A 5 16.81 -12.44 3.36
N HIS A 6 16.38 -13.51 4.04
CA HIS A 6 16.73 -13.87 5.42
C HIS A 6 16.60 -12.71 6.41
N VAL A 7 15.46 -11.97 6.32
CA VAL A 7 15.28 -10.73 7.06
C VAL A 7 14.82 -10.99 8.48
N THR A 8 15.61 -10.55 9.44
CA THR A 8 15.26 -10.51 10.86
C THR A 8 15.22 -9.07 11.36
N LYS A 9 14.20 -8.75 12.16
CA LYS A 9 14.07 -7.44 12.82
C LYS A 9 13.82 -7.59 14.32
N ILE A 10 14.76 -7.10 15.12
CA ILE A 10 14.67 -6.99 16.56
C ILE A 10 14.69 -5.51 16.94
N TYR A 11 13.73 -5.05 17.75
CA TYR A 11 13.71 -3.68 18.27
C TYR A 11 14.57 -3.58 19.53
N LYS A 12 15.25 -2.44 19.72
CA LYS A 12 16.21 -2.20 20.81
C LYS A 12 15.69 -2.47 22.25
N ARG A 13 14.37 -2.52 22.43
CA ARG A 13 13.72 -2.73 23.72
C ARG A 13 12.96 -4.07 23.79
N SER A 14 13.22 -4.98 22.89
CA SER A 14 12.56 -6.29 22.82
C SER A 14 13.61 -7.37 22.68
N ASP A 15 13.48 -8.42 23.46
CA ASP A 15 14.31 -9.63 23.33
C ASP A 15 13.76 -10.60 22.28
N THR A 16 12.52 -10.38 21.84
CA THR A 16 11.88 -11.21 20.81
C THR A 16 11.89 -10.48 19.45
N PRO A 17 12.18 -11.20 18.35
CA PRO A 17 12.13 -10.64 17.01
C PRO A 17 10.69 -10.26 16.62
N ALA A 18 10.53 -9.08 16.04
CA ALA A 18 9.28 -8.67 15.41
C ALA A 18 9.10 -9.31 14.04
N LEU A 19 10.20 -9.64 13.37
CA LEU A 19 10.28 -10.47 12.15
C LEU A 19 11.48 -11.41 12.32
N GLU A 20 11.33 -12.65 11.92
CA GLU A 20 12.36 -13.68 12.07
C GLU A 20 12.46 -14.49 10.77
N ASP A 21 13.64 -14.43 10.14
CA ASP A 21 14.01 -15.19 8.95
C ASP A 21 12.93 -15.09 7.85
N ILE A 22 12.62 -13.86 7.43
CA ILE A 22 11.60 -13.59 6.42
C ILE A 22 12.22 -13.65 5.03
N ASP A 23 11.70 -14.56 4.20
CA ASP A 23 12.03 -14.71 2.79
C ASP A 23 10.76 -14.66 1.94
N PHE A 24 10.68 -13.71 1.02
CA PHE A 24 9.67 -13.66 -0.04
C PHE A 24 10.06 -12.66 -1.12
N HIS A 25 9.47 -12.83 -2.28
CA HIS A 25 9.62 -11.96 -3.44
C HIS A 25 8.24 -11.50 -3.94
N VAL A 26 8.13 -10.27 -4.42
CA VAL A 26 6.96 -9.75 -5.15
C VAL A 26 7.43 -9.23 -6.49
N ASP A 27 6.83 -9.70 -7.57
CA ASP A 27 7.14 -9.29 -8.93
C ASP A 27 6.57 -7.91 -9.28
N HIS A 28 7.08 -7.31 -10.36
CA HIS A 28 6.49 -6.09 -10.90
C HIS A 28 5.10 -6.37 -11.48
N GLY A 29 4.11 -5.52 -11.15
CA GLY A 29 2.74 -5.66 -11.59
C GLY A 29 1.94 -6.73 -10.83
N GLU A 30 2.53 -7.37 -9.82
CA GLU A 30 1.85 -8.39 -9.02
C GLU A 30 0.91 -7.76 -8.00
N PHE A 31 -0.24 -8.39 -7.78
CA PHE A 31 -1.16 -8.09 -6.68
C PHE A 31 -0.98 -9.14 -5.58
N VAL A 32 -0.59 -8.72 -4.40
CA VAL A 32 -0.29 -9.62 -3.28
C VAL A 32 -1.02 -9.18 -2.02
N PHE A 33 -1.66 -10.11 -1.35
CA PHE A 33 -2.14 -9.94 0.02
C PHE A 33 -1.08 -10.34 1.03
N LEU A 34 -0.86 -9.49 2.02
CA LEU A 34 -0.12 -9.82 3.25
C LEU A 34 -1.11 -9.91 4.40
N VAL A 35 -1.40 -11.11 4.86
CA VAL A 35 -2.38 -11.35 5.92
C VAL A 35 -1.73 -11.77 7.22
N GLY A 36 -2.42 -11.50 8.33
CA GLY A 36 -1.99 -11.91 9.66
C GLY A 36 -2.73 -11.16 10.74
N HIS A 37 -2.84 -11.75 11.92
CA HIS A 37 -3.48 -11.12 13.08
C HIS A 37 -2.73 -9.85 13.53
N SER A 38 -3.38 -9.07 14.40
CA SER A 38 -2.71 -7.95 15.06
C SER A 38 -1.45 -8.44 15.79
N GLY A 39 -0.34 -7.70 15.66
CA GLY A 39 0.95 -8.10 16.23
C GLY A 39 1.73 -9.16 15.43
N ALA A 40 1.24 -9.65 14.30
CA ALA A 40 1.95 -10.65 13.49
C ALA A 40 3.28 -10.15 12.87
N GLY A 41 3.53 -8.83 12.83
CA GLY A 41 4.73 -8.23 12.24
C GLY A 41 4.46 -7.42 10.95
N LYS A 42 3.21 -7.34 10.47
CA LYS A 42 2.83 -6.66 9.21
C LYS A 42 3.35 -5.21 9.15
N SER A 43 3.07 -4.41 10.17
CA SER A 43 3.53 -3.00 10.21
C SER A 43 5.07 -2.88 10.28
N THR A 44 5.76 -3.85 10.88
CA THR A 44 7.23 -3.89 10.88
C THR A 44 7.76 -4.15 9.48
N LEU A 45 7.14 -5.08 8.74
CA LEU A 45 7.48 -5.37 7.34
C LEU A 45 7.30 -4.11 6.47
N LEU A 46 6.16 -3.41 6.60
CA LEU A 46 5.94 -2.15 5.88
C LEU A 46 6.99 -1.08 6.23
N LYS A 47 7.34 -0.93 7.51
CA LYS A 47 8.39 0.01 7.94
C LYS A 47 9.76 -0.28 7.32
N LEU A 48 10.09 -1.55 7.08
CA LEU A 48 11.30 -1.94 6.37
C LEU A 48 11.24 -1.54 4.89
N ILE A 49 10.12 -1.84 4.19
CA ILE A 49 9.92 -1.44 2.78
C ILE A 49 10.02 0.08 2.63
N LEU A 50 9.40 0.84 3.54
CA LEU A 50 9.39 2.30 3.53
C LEU A 50 10.71 2.92 4.03
N ARG A 51 11.67 2.09 4.47
CA ARG A 51 12.93 2.57 5.06
C ARG A 51 12.70 3.48 6.29
N GLU A 52 11.64 3.23 7.05
CA GLU A 52 11.42 3.84 8.37
C GLU A 52 12.24 3.14 9.43
N GLU A 53 12.40 1.83 9.26
CA GLU A 53 13.26 0.96 10.04
C GLU A 53 14.29 0.28 9.13
N LEU A 54 15.32 -0.27 9.75
CA LEU A 54 16.33 -1.10 9.08
C LEU A 54 16.22 -2.54 9.59
N PRO A 55 16.49 -3.54 8.75
CA PRO A 55 16.64 -4.91 9.21
C PRO A 55 17.79 -5.01 10.22
N THR A 56 17.70 -5.95 11.16
CA THR A 56 18.79 -6.32 12.05
C THR A 56 19.75 -7.24 11.33
N GLU A 57 19.19 -8.19 10.58
CA GLU A 57 19.90 -9.14 9.72
C GLU A 57 19.17 -9.29 8.40
N GLY A 58 19.86 -9.85 7.41
CA GLY A 58 19.33 -10.05 6.07
C GLY A 58 19.30 -8.80 5.22
N ARG A 59 18.56 -8.85 4.11
CA ARG A 59 18.51 -7.78 3.12
C ARG A 59 17.08 -7.54 2.62
N VAL A 60 16.71 -6.27 2.51
CA VAL A 60 15.45 -5.83 1.89
C VAL A 60 15.77 -5.03 0.64
N MET A 61 15.23 -5.47 -0.50
CA MET A 61 15.35 -4.78 -1.77
C MET A 61 13.98 -4.22 -2.18
N VAL A 62 13.96 -3.00 -2.71
CA VAL A 62 12.75 -2.39 -3.28
C VAL A 62 13.13 -1.72 -4.60
N ASP A 63 12.47 -2.12 -5.67
CA ASP A 63 12.77 -1.68 -7.04
C ASP A 63 14.28 -1.77 -7.35
N GLY A 64 14.89 -2.92 -7.03
CA GLY A 64 16.30 -3.20 -7.22
C GLY A 64 17.26 -2.42 -6.31
N LYS A 65 16.77 -1.71 -5.30
CA LYS A 65 17.57 -0.89 -4.39
C LYS A 65 17.60 -1.51 -3.00
N ASP A 66 18.80 -1.80 -2.49
CA ASP A 66 18.97 -2.24 -1.10
C ASP A 66 18.64 -1.08 -0.15
N VAL A 67 17.56 -1.23 0.61
CA VAL A 67 17.06 -0.16 1.50
C VAL A 67 18.03 0.14 2.64
N ALA A 68 18.81 -0.84 3.10
CA ALA A 68 19.78 -0.65 4.18
C ALA A 68 20.97 0.21 3.73
N ARG A 69 21.41 0.04 2.47
CA ARG A 69 22.55 0.75 1.88
C ARG A 69 22.21 2.13 1.34
N LEU A 70 20.93 2.48 1.23
CA LEU A 70 20.53 3.81 0.76
C LEU A 70 21.01 4.90 1.72
N ARG A 71 21.70 5.92 1.18
CA ARG A 71 22.00 7.16 1.94
C ARG A 71 20.70 7.86 2.34
N ARG A 72 20.65 8.48 3.52
CA ARG A 72 19.44 9.15 4.04
C ARG A 72 18.83 10.15 3.04
N CYS A 73 19.66 10.90 2.32
CA CYS A 73 19.19 11.84 1.28
C CYS A 73 18.52 11.17 0.08
N LYS A 74 18.68 9.87 -0.14
CA LYS A 74 18.05 9.11 -1.22
C LYS A 74 16.74 8.44 -0.81
N VAL A 75 16.44 8.34 0.48
CA VAL A 75 15.18 7.76 0.98
C VAL A 75 13.93 8.48 0.44
N PRO A 76 13.87 9.83 0.38
CA PRO A 76 12.72 10.51 -0.22
C PRO A 76 12.49 10.11 -1.69
N PHE A 77 13.54 9.85 -2.47
CA PHE A 77 13.41 9.41 -3.86
C PHE A 77 12.89 7.98 -3.98
N LEU A 78 13.21 7.10 -3.03
CA LEU A 78 12.60 5.77 -2.94
C LEU A 78 11.11 5.90 -2.65
N ARG A 79 10.73 6.65 -1.62
CA ARG A 79 9.34 6.82 -1.19
C ARG A 79 8.45 7.50 -2.26
N ARG A 80 9.02 8.38 -3.09
CA ARG A 80 8.32 8.99 -4.23
C ARG A 80 7.96 7.99 -5.35
N GLN A 81 8.47 6.78 -5.31
CA GLN A 81 8.10 5.71 -6.24
C GLN A 81 6.97 4.84 -5.70
N MET A 82 6.50 5.12 -4.48
CA MET A 82 5.47 4.37 -3.78
C MET A 82 4.25 5.24 -3.51
N GLY A 83 3.07 4.70 -3.73
CA GLY A 83 1.81 5.23 -3.22
C GLY A 83 1.43 4.50 -1.94
N ILE A 84 1.05 5.22 -0.89
CA ILE A 84 0.68 4.61 0.38
C ILE A 84 -0.75 5.01 0.72
N ILE A 85 -1.57 4.02 0.98
CA ILE A 85 -2.95 4.14 1.44
C ILE A 85 -2.97 3.65 2.88
N PHE A 86 -3.34 4.52 3.81
CA PHE A 86 -3.37 4.23 5.25
C PHE A 86 -4.80 3.95 5.71
N GLN A 87 -4.96 3.16 6.74
CA GLN A 87 -6.24 2.88 7.39
C GLN A 87 -6.93 4.14 7.91
N ASP A 88 -6.17 5.12 8.42
CA ASP A 88 -6.65 6.40 8.95
C ASP A 88 -6.66 7.52 7.89
N PHE A 89 -6.64 7.17 6.61
CA PHE A 89 -6.65 8.03 5.41
C PHE A 89 -5.48 9.03 5.35
N ARG A 90 -5.07 9.60 6.45
CA ARG A 90 -4.00 10.64 6.59
C ARG A 90 -4.17 11.78 5.61
N LEU A 91 -5.40 12.22 5.41
CA LEU A 91 -5.66 13.43 4.63
C LEU A 91 -5.21 14.66 5.43
N ILE A 92 -4.75 15.67 4.72
CA ILE A 92 -4.38 16.96 5.32
C ILE A 92 -5.67 17.75 5.53
N PRO A 93 -6.13 17.97 6.78
CA PRO A 93 -7.47 18.50 7.05
C PRO A 93 -7.66 19.95 6.60
N THR A 94 -6.56 20.71 6.48
CA THR A 94 -6.55 22.10 6.02
C THR A 94 -6.47 22.26 4.51
N MET A 95 -6.48 21.15 3.76
CA MET A 95 -6.44 21.10 2.30
C MET A 95 -7.75 20.50 1.76
N THR A 96 -8.23 21.05 0.65
CA THR A 96 -9.35 20.47 -0.10
C THR A 96 -9.00 19.10 -0.68
N VAL A 97 -9.98 18.37 -1.20
CA VAL A 97 -9.79 17.12 -1.95
C VAL A 97 -8.76 17.32 -3.07
N TYR A 98 -8.95 18.35 -3.90
CA TYR A 98 -8.02 18.69 -4.99
C TYR A 98 -6.59 18.88 -4.47
N GLU A 99 -6.42 19.69 -3.43
CA GLU A 99 -5.11 20.02 -2.85
C GLU A 99 -4.43 18.81 -2.22
N ASN A 100 -5.19 17.91 -1.56
CA ASN A 100 -4.66 16.65 -1.03
C ASN A 100 -4.07 15.78 -2.13
N VAL A 101 -4.75 15.64 -3.27
CA VAL A 101 -4.27 14.86 -4.41
C VAL A 101 -3.08 15.57 -5.09
N ALA A 102 -3.18 16.88 -5.32
CA ALA A 102 -2.12 17.68 -5.93
C ALA A 102 -0.82 17.69 -5.10
N PHE A 103 -0.93 17.61 -3.77
CA PHE A 103 0.22 17.64 -2.87
C PHE A 103 1.25 16.55 -3.19
N ALA A 104 0.81 15.33 -3.49
CA ALA A 104 1.70 14.23 -3.86
C ALA A 104 2.52 14.53 -5.13
N MET A 105 1.96 15.30 -6.05
CA MET A 105 2.63 15.69 -7.31
C MET A 105 3.60 16.86 -7.11
N HIS A 106 3.28 17.81 -6.23
CA HIS A 106 4.18 18.93 -5.92
C HIS A 106 5.54 18.48 -5.40
N VAL A 107 5.56 17.40 -4.58
CA VAL A 107 6.81 16.86 -4.03
C VAL A 107 7.62 16.06 -5.08
N THR A 108 7.06 15.79 -6.25
CA THR A 108 7.73 15.06 -7.35
C THR A 108 8.21 15.97 -8.49
N ASN A 109 8.13 17.30 -8.34
CA ASN A 109 8.53 18.30 -9.32
C ASN A 109 7.79 18.22 -10.67
N ILE A 110 6.52 17.82 -10.68
CA ILE A 110 5.65 17.82 -11.84
C ILE A 110 5.20 19.26 -12.15
N GLY A 111 5.09 19.62 -13.42
CA GLY A 111 4.68 20.95 -13.86
C GLY A 111 3.23 21.29 -13.47
N ARG A 112 2.93 22.58 -13.19
CA ARG A 112 1.58 23.00 -12.73
C ARG A 112 0.45 22.62 -13.68
N LYS A 113 0.68 22.66 -14.99
CA LYS A 113 -0.33 22.29 -16.00
C LYS A 113 -0.64 20.79 -15.91
N ASP A 114 0.39 19.96 -15.84
CA ASP A 114 0.27 18.51 -15.76
C ASP A 114 -0.40 18.09 -14.45
N ILE A 115 -0.14 18.82 -13.34
CA ILE A 115 -0.81 18.59 -12.05
C ILE A 115 -2.32 18.74 -12.20
N LYS A 116 -2.81 19.82 -12.83
CA LYS A 116 -4.25 20.06 -12.98
C LYS A 116 -4.93 18.94 -13.76
N GLU A 117 -4.36 18.58 -14.90
CA GLU A 117 -4.90 17.51 -15.76
C GLU A 117 -4.91 16.16 -15.01
N ARG A 118 -3.80 15.85 -14.36
CA ARG A 118 -3.66 14.60 -13.62
C ARG A 118 -4.57 14.51 -12.40
N VAL A 119 -4.71 15.58 -11.62
CA VAL A 119 -5.63 15.60 -10.46
C VAL A 119 -7.06 15.40 -10.91
N ASN A 120 -7.52 16.10 -11.97
CA ASN A 120 -8.86 15.91 -12.50
C ASN A 120 -9.10 14.45 -12.92
N TYR A 121 -8.14 13.86 -13.65
CA TYR A 121 -8.20 12.44 -14.02
C TYR A 121 -8.25 11.51 -12.80
N MET A 122 -7.49 11.79 -11.75
CA MET A 122 -7.52 10.98 -10.53
C MET A 122 -8.86 11.12 -9.79
N LEU A 123 -9.45 12.31 -9.76
CA LEU A 123 -10.75 12.53 -9.13
C LEU A 123 -11.88 11.83 -9.90
N GLU A 124 -11.83 11.85 -11.23
CA GLU A 124 -12.74 11.10 -12.09
C GLU A 124 -12.61 9.59 -11.86
N LEU A 125 -11.38 9.07 -11.78
CA LEU A 125 -11.12 7.66 -11.52
C LEU A 125 -11.76 7.15 -10.21
N VAL A 126 -11.85 8.03 -9.20
CA VAL A 126 -12.43 7.69 -7.88
C VAL A 126 -13.84 8.27 -7.67
N HIS A 127 -14.46 8.84 -8.71
CA HIS A 127 -15.81 9.43 -8.70
C HIS A 127 -16.00 10.53 -7.63
N LEU A 128 -15.06 11.49 -7.58
CA LEU A 128 -15.05 12.61 -6.64
C LEU A 128 -14.80 13.98 -7.32
N GLU A 129 -15.04 14.08 -8.64
CA GLU A 129 -14.85 15.31 -9.42
C GLU A 129 -15.69 16.47 -8.86
N ASP A 130 -16.92 16.21 -8.44
CA ASP A 130 -17.84 17.22 -7.88
C ASP A 130 -17.39 17.71 -6.49
N LYS A 131 -16.53 16.95 -5.81
CA LYS A 131 -16.06 17.23 -4.46
C LYS A 131 -14.65 17.82 -4.40
N ALA A 132 -14.08 18.22 -5.54
CA ALA A 132 -12.71 18.73 -5.63
C ALA A 132 -12.39 19.88 -4.66
N LYS A 133 -13.40 20.74 -4.34
CA LYS A 133 -13.25 21.89 -3.45
C LYS A 133 -13.69 21.65 -2.01
N VAL A 134 -14.12 20.41 -1.70
CA VAL A 134 -14.61 20.04 -0.35
C VAL A 134 -13.41 19.70 0.54
N TYR A 135 -13.51 19.99 1.84
CA TYR A 135 -12.51 19.62 2.84
C TYR A 135 -12.80 18.21 3.40
N PRO A 136 -11.78 17.49 3.89
CA PRO A 136 -11.91 16.13 4.39
C PRO A 136 -13.00 15.94 5.47
N GLU A 137 -13.21 16.92 6.33
CA GLU A 137 -14.20 16.87 7.41
C GLU A 137 -15.65 16.76 6.93
N PHE A 138 -15.94 17.15 5.68
CA PHE A 138 -17.26 17.06 5.05
C PHE A 138 -17.44 15.82 4.19
N LEU A 139 -16.49 14.89 4.21
CA LEU A 139 -16.52 13.64 3.45
C LEU A 139 -16.88 12.46 4.33
N SER A 140 -17.64 11.50 3.78
CA SER A 140 -17.81 10.18 4.41
C SER A 140 -16.46 9.43 4.50
N GLY A 141 -16.38 8.39 5.34
CA GLY A 141 -15.17 7.57 5.46
C GLY A 141 -14.73 6.97 4.13
N GLY A 142 -15.68 6.43 3.34
CA GLY A 142 -15.39 5.88 2.02
C GLY A 142 -14.91 6.94 1.01
N GLU A 143 -15.45 8.17 1.06
CA GLU A 143 -14.96 9.26 0.22
C GLU A 143 -13.55 9.69 0.62
N GLN A 144 -13.25 9.75 1.92
CA GLN A 144 -11.91 10.04 2.40
C GLN A 144 -10.91 8.97 1.94
N GLN A 145 -11.32 7.70 1.97
CA GLN A 145 -10.50 6.59 1.46
C GLN A 145 -10.26 6.71 -0.05
N ARG A 146 -11.28 7.03 -0.84
CA ARG A 146 -11.11 7.29 -2.28
C ARG A 146 -10.16 8.47 -2.57
N VAL A 147 -10.22 9.55 -1.78
CA VAL A 147 -9.22 10.63 -1.88
C VAL A 147 -7.80 10.12 -1.54
N ALA A 148 -7.65 9.28 -0.52
CA ALA A 148 -6.36 8.69 -0.17
C ALA A 148 -5.79 7.83 -1.32
N VAL A 149 -6.63 7.05 -2.01
CA VAL A 149 -6.24 6.30 -3.23
C VAL A 149 -5.85 7.24 -4.35
N ALA A 150 -6.66 8.24 -4.67
CA ALA A 150 -6.36 9.22 -5.71
C ALA A 150 -5.01 9.91 -5.45
N ARG A 151 -4.74 10.31 -4.20
CA ARG A 151 -3.47 10.89 -3.77
C ARG A 151 -2.30 9.91 -3.94
N ALA A 152 -2.49 8.64 -3.57
CA ALA A 152 -1.47 7.61 -3.69
C ALA A 152 -1.09 7.33 -5.15
N LEU A 153 -2.04 7.47 -6.08
CA LEU A 153 -1.85 7.21 -7.53
C LEU A 153 -1.41 8.45 -8.32
N ALA A 154 -1.58 9.66 -7.78
CA ALA A 154 -1.42 10.91 -8.51
C ALA A 154 -0.05 11.07 -9.19
N HIS A 155 1.02 10.63 -8.53
CA HIS A 155 2.39 10.75 -9.02
C HIS A 155 2.88 9.53 -9.81
N SER A 156 1.98 8.64 -10.24
CA SER A 156 2.27 7.42 -11.02
C SER A 156 3.30 6.50 -10.33
N PRO A 157 2.98 5.96 -9.15
CA PRO A 157 3.87 5.09 -8.41
C PRO A 157 4.08 3.76 -9.15
N ARG A 158 5.19 3.07 -8.85
CA ARG A 158 5.44 1.70 -9.31
C ARG A 158 4.92 0.65 -8.34
N LEU A 159 4.76 1.04 -7.08
CA LEU A 159 4.29 0.20 -5.99
C LEU A 159 3.21 0.96 -5.21
N VAL A 160 2.07 0.34 -5.02
CA VAL A 160 1.03 0.79 -4.08
C VAL A 160 1.02 -0.14 -2.88
N ILE A 161 1.10 0.43 -1.69
CA ILE A 161 0.94 -0.28 -0.42
C ILE A 161 -0.34 0.21 0.22
N ALA A 162 -1.28 -0.70 0.46
CA ALA A 162 -2.54 -0.41 1.14
C ALA A 162 -2.53 -1.10 2.51
N ASP A 163 -2.41 -0.32 3.58
CA ASP A 163 -2.37 -0.80 4.96
C ASP A 163 -3.77 -0.73 5.55
N GLU A 164 -4.45 -1.88 5.69
CA GLU A 164 -5.83 -2.07 6.15
C GLU A 164 -6.81 -1.11 5.43
N PRO A 165 -6.87 -1.12 4.08
CA PRO A 165 -7.57 -0.10 3.30
C PRO A 165 -9.09 -0.10 3.51
N THR A 166 -9.65 -1.14 4.11
CA THR A 166 -11.08 -1.38 4.32
C THR A 166 -11.51 -1.25 5.78
N GLY A 167 -10.56 -1.08 6.70
CA GLY A 167 -10.82 -1.16 8.15
C GLY A 167 -11.74 -0.08 8.73
N ASN A 168 -12.02 1.01 8.02
CA ASN A 168 -12.84 2.13 8.49
C ASN A 168 -14.01 2.47 7.55
N ILE A 169 -14.39 1.55 6.67
CA ILE A 169 -15.47 1.71 5.69
C ILE A 169 -16.43 0.51 5.76
N ASP A 170 -17.64 0.69 5.25
CA ASP A 170 -18.62 -0.38 5.23
C ASP A 170 -18.26 -1.50 4.21
N PRO A 171 -18.92 -2.69 4.32
CA PRO A 171 -18.57 -3.84 3.47
C PRO A 171 -18.77 -3.61 1.96
N GLU A 172 -19.77 -2.83 1.56
CA GLU A 172 -20.03 -2.55 0.13
C GLU A 172 -18.90 -1.68 -0.43
N MET A 173 -18.55 -0.61 0.29
CA MET A 173 -17.43 0.25 -0.09
C MET A 173 -16.08 -0.47 -0.01
N SER A 174 -15.94 -1.47 0.87
CA SER A 174 -14.75 -2.31 0.95
C SER A 174 -14.52 -3.09 -0.35
N LEU A 175 -15.60 -3.60 -0.95
CA LEU A 175 -15.53 -4.29 -2.24
C LEU A 175 -15.14 -3.34 -3.37
N GLU A 176 -15.80 -2.18 -3.47
CA GLU A 176 -15.47 -1.16 -4.48
C GLU A 176 -14.00 -0.72 -4.37
N MET A 177 -13.51 -0.57 -3.14
CA MET A 177 -12.11 -0.22 -2.87
C MET A 177 -11.15 -1.30 -3.38
N MET A 178 -11.45 -2.56 -3.12
CA MET A 178 -10.62 -3.67 -3.58
C MET A 178 -10.64 -3.82 -5.10
N GLU A 179 -11.80 -3.65 -5.74
CA GLU A 179 -11.94 -3.64 -7.20
C GLU A 179 -11.15 -2.47 -7.83
N LEU A 180 -11.12 -1.31 -7.17
CA LEU A 180 -10.28 -0.19 -7.61
C LEU A 180 -8.79 -0.54 -7.54
N LEU A 181 -8.32 -1.18 -6.45
CA LEU A 181 -6.93 -1.62 -6.31
C LEU A 181 -6.58 -2.72 -7.33
N GLU A 182 -7.52 -3.59 -7.66
CA GLU A 182 -7.34 -4.60 -8.70
C GLU A 182 -7.13 -3.97 -10.07
N ARG A 183 -7.99 -3.01 -10.45
CA ARG A 183 -7.80 -2.21 -11.68
C ARG A 183 -6.46 -1.49 -11.72
N VAL A 184 -5.98 -0.99 -10.59
CA VAL A 184 -4.65 -0.36 -10.47
C VAL A 184 -3.53 -1.38 -10.79
N SER A 185 -3.66 -2.62 -10.32
CA SER A 185 -2.71 -3.70 -10.64
C SER A 185 -2.76 -4.07 -12.13
N GLU A 186 -3.94 -4.13 -12.74
CA GLU A 186 -4.11 -4.38 -14.17
C GLU A 186 -3.44 -3.32 -15.07
N MET A 187 -3.25 -2.11 -14.54
CA MET A 187 -2.47 -1.05 -15.19
C MET A 187 -0.94 -1.27 -15.09
N GLY A 188 -0.49 -2.39 -14.53
CA GLY A 188 0.93 -2.76 -14.37
C GLY A 188 1.59 -2.22 -13.10
N ILE A 189 0.83 -1.64 -12.17
CA ILE A 189 1.33 -1.17 -10.88
C ILE A 189 1.34 -2.36 -9.90
N THR A 190 2.45 -2.56 -9.20
CA THR A 190 2.52 -3.56 -8.12
C THR A 190 1.66 -3.12 -6.95
N VAL A 191 0.83 -4.01 -6.42
CA VAL A 191 -0.08 -3.72 -5.30
C VAL A 191 0.18 -4.70 -4.16
N LEU A 192 0.52 -4.18 -2.98
CA LEU A 192 0.64 -4.93 -1.74
C LEU A 192 -0.47 -4.49 -0.78
N VAL A 193 -1.45 -5.35 -0.56
CA VAL A 193 -2.55 -5.11 0.39
C VAL A 193 -2.26 -5.84 1.69
N VAL A 194 -2.17 -5.08 2.76
CA VAL A 194 -2.02 -5.62 4.12
C VAL A 194 -3.40 -5.60 4.78
N THR A 195 -3.89 -6.76 5.18
CA THR A 195 -5.21 -6.87 5.81
C THR A 195 -5.30 -8.06 6.75
N HIS A 196 -6.33 -8.08 7.58
CA HIS A 196 -6.75 -9.23 8.37
C HIS A 196 -8.14 -9.76 7.95
N GLU A 197 -8.73 -9.19 6.90
CA GLU A 197 -10.07 -9.55 6.39
C GLU A 197 -10.00 -10.75 5.44
N HIS A 198 -10.12 -11.95 5.98
CA HIS A 198 -9.99 -13.20 5.21
C HIS A 198 -11.09 -13.38 4.14
N GLU A 199 -12.26 -12.82 4.32
CA GLU A 199 -13.36 -12.92 3.33
C GLU A 199 -13.01 -12.17 2.05
N LEU A 200 -12.49 -10.95 2.15
CA LEU A 200 -12.01 -10.19 1.00
C LEU A 200 -10.87 -10.92 0.28
N VAL A 201 -9.91 -11.46 1.04
CA VAL A 201 -8.79 -12.22 0.47
C VAL A 201 -9.27 -13.42 -0.35
N ARG A 202 -10.24 -14.18 0.15
CA ARG A 202 -10.83 -15.33 -0.58
C ARG A 202 -11.56 -14.89 -1.84
N ARG A 203 -12.34 -13.80 -1.76
CA ARG A 203 -13.14 -13.30 -2.88
C ARG A 203 -12.27 -12.84 -4.05
N PHE A 204 -11.17 -12.13 -3.78
CA PHE A 204 -10.28 -11.61 -4.82
C PHE A 204 -9.26 -12.63 -5.32
N ASN A 205 -9.09 -13.75 -4.64
CA ASN A 205 -8.28 -14.89 -5.06
C ASN A 205 -6.92 -14.51 -5.68
N ARG A 206 -6.16 -13.65 -5.02
CA ARG A 206 -4.81 -13.25 -5.39
C ARG A 206 -3.78 -13.93 -4.50
N ARG A 207 -2.52 -13.93 -4.91
CA ARG A 207 -1.43 -14.48 -4.08
C ARG A 207 -1.49 -13.94 -2.67
N THR A 208 -1.38 -14.83 -1.70
CA THR A 208 -1.56 -14.51 -0.28
C THR A 208 -0.40 -15.02 0.54
N ILE A 209 0.33 -14.09 1.16
CA ILE A 209 1.41 -14.36 2.10
C ILE A 209 0.83 -14.23 3.51
N THR A 210 0.93 -15.29 4.32
CA THR A 210 0.42 -15.31 5.71
C THR A 210 1.55 -15.16 6.70
N LEU A 211 1.46 -14.10 7.50
CA LEU A 211 2.42 -13.79 8.57
C LEU A 211 1.82 -14.15 9.93
N LYS A 212 2.58 -14.89 10.75
CA LYS A 212 2.23 -15.24 12.11
C LYS A 212 3.46 -15.17 13.02
N GLN A 213 3.36 -14.40 14.12
CA GLN A 213 4.44 -14.24 15.11
C GLN A 213 5.81 -13.93 14.48
N GLY A 214 5.83 -13.01 13.51
CA GLY A 214 7.05 -12.58 12.85
C GLY A 214 7.62 -13.55 11.81
N ARG A 215 6.92 -14.63 11.46
CA ARG A 215 7.35 -15.63 10.46
C ARG A 215 6.32 -15.77 9.35
N ILE A 216 6.75 -16.04 8.12
CA ILE A 216 5.86 -16.48 7.04
C ILE A 216 5.51 -17.94 7.28
N ILE A 217 4.22 -18.23 7.38
CA ILE A 217 3.71 -19.60 7.57
C ILE A 217 3.10 -20.19 6.30
N SER A 218 2.75 -19.35 5.33
CA SER A 218 2.31 -19.78 4.01
C SER A 218 2.49 -18.67 2.98
N ASP A 219 2.71 -19.06 1.73
CA ASP A 219 2.73 -18.22 0.55
C ASP A 219 1.99 -19.00 -0.55
N VAL A 220 0.74 -18.61 -0.81
CA VAL A 220 -0.16 -19.31 -1.71
C VAL A 220 -0.37 -18.48 -2.96
N PRO A 221 -0.04 -18.96 -4.16
CA PRO A 221 -0.30 -18.28 -5.40
C PRO A 221 -1.81 -18.09 -5.63
N ALA A 222 -2.19 -17.17 -6.51
CA ALA A 222 -3.56 -17.06 -6.98
C ALA A 222 -4.01 -18.41 -7.56
N SER A 223 -5.19 -18.92 -7.15
CA SER A 223 -5.73 -20.15 -7.69
C SER A 223 -6.29 -19.86 -9.08
N PHE A 224 -5.67 -20.36 -10.12
CA PHE A 224 -6.25 -20.33 -11.47
C PHE A 224 -7.41 -21.32 -11.52
N GLY A 225 -8.65 -20.81 -11.46
CA GLY A 225 -9.84 -21.46 -12.04
C GLY A 225 -10.21 -22.87 -11.52
N GLU A 226 -10.17 -23.12 -10.21
CA GLU A 226 -11.06 -24.16 -9.66
C GLU A 226 -12.32 -23.45 -9.13
N GLU A 227 -13.41 -23.56 -9.93
CA GLU A 227 -14.75 -23.28 -9.45
C GLU A 227 -14.98 -24.16 -8.22
N VAL A 228 -15.05 -23.53 -7.05
CA VAL A 228 -15.50 -24.20 -5.83
C VAL A 228 -16.99 -24.46 -6.02
N HIS A 229 -17.33 -25.63 -6.58
CA HIS A 229 -18.67 -26.18 -6.46
C HIS A 229 -18.92 -26.49 -4.98
N VAL A 230 -19.78 -25.67 -4.36
CA VAL A 230 -20.40 -25.94 -3.07
C VAL A 230 -21.51 -26.95 -3.23
#